data_68bc03193d11b53ba8108ed4be0cfdfc
#
_entry.id   68bc03193d11b53ba8108ed4be0cfdfc
#
_cell.length_a   1.000
_cell.length_b   1.000
_cell.length_c   1.000
_cell.angle_alpha   90.00
_cell.angle_beta   90.00
_cell.angle_gamma   90.00
#
_symmetry.space_group_name_H-M   'P 1'
#
loop_
_entity.id
_entity.type
_entity.pdbx_description
1 polymer ?
#
loop_
_entity_poly.entity_id
_entity_poly.type
_entity_poly.pdbx_seq_one_letter_code
_entity_poly.pdbx_strand_id
1 'polypeptide(L)'
;MTKPFVHIDNLSLNYRKNVVWSALSWRIHKGEQWLLMGNSGSGKTSLAKVIAGLMQSSGNIKVQYNEAETAAAKVLYVAQWFPFKDKQGTANFYYQQRYNSSEAEASVTVWEEMIAYASKAGRTESDIVAVLKSLALLHRRDASLIQLSSGEHKKLQLSKALLLQPQLLILDNPYTGLDVNTRKNLNSLINDACAQGMQLILISNDGNEPSCISHYATLNNGTLYTSAQKEVNQIDTTISRSFAIPSFLTMPETDEKELVKVKNVQVKYGDKTILSNINWKVKTGEKWLLQGPNGSGKSTLLSLLTGDNPQAYANEIYLFGKRRGTGESIWDIKRNIGFISPELQWYFEPSSTVFQAVASGFFDTTGLFKIVNTQQSDQVKQLLQVFDLSAEEHTLLTQLPIGKQRLALLARAIIKNPPLLILDEPCQGLDQQQTRLFNQFVDAICSDNRTLIYVGHFENRLPASISKRISLHQGVATQIDVILEQEINT
;
A
#
# COMPACT_ATOMS: atom_id res chain seq x y z
N MET A 1 -12.22 8.06 -41.44
CA MET A 1 -11.48 7.90 -40.14
C MET A 1 -12.50 7.63 -39.06
N THR A 2 -12.38 6.50 -38.35
CA THR A 2 -13.26 6.16 -37.22
C THR A 2 -13.04 7.18 -36.10
N LYS A 3 -14.14 7.66 -35.51
CA LYS A 3 -14.05 8.60 -34.36
C LYS A 3 -13.35 7.90 -33.17
N PRO A 4 -12.42 8.58 -32.46
CA PRO A 4 -11.76 7.99 -31.32
C PRO A 4 -12.76 7.74 -30.17
N PHE A 5 -12.57 6.66 -29.41
CA PHE A 5 -13.35 6.33 -28.22
C PHE A 5 -13.07 7.31 -27.07
N VAL A 6 -11.80 7.65 -26.82
CA VAL A 6 -11.39 8.75 -25.93
C VAL A 6 -10.62 9.78 -26.76
N HIS A 7 -11.03 11.02 -26.70
CA HIS A 7 -10.36 12.13 -27.37
C HIS A 7 -10.04 13.23 -26.36
N ILE A 8 -8.77 13.42 -26.12
CA ILE A 8 -8.20 14.47 -25.28
C ILE A 8 -7.48 15.46 -26.18
N ASP A 9 -7.79 16.73 -26.02
CA ASP A 9 -7.20 17.81 -26.82
C ASP A 9 -6.85 19.00 -25.93
N ASN A 10 -5.57 19.39 -25.95
CA ASN A 10 -5.02 20.54 -25.21
C ASN A 10 -5.32 20.54 -23.70
N LEU A 11 -5.27 19.37 -23.06
CA LEU A 11 -5.57 19.21 -21.65
C LEU A 11 -4.44 19.75 -20.79
N SER A 12 -4.76 20.58 -19.78
CA SER A 12 -3.77 21.13 -18.86
C SER A 12 -4.28 21.00 -17.41
N LEU A 13 -3.36 20.69 -16.50
CA LEU A 13 -3.63 20.57 -15.07
C LEU A 13 -2.56 21.28 -14.26
N ASN A 14 -3.01 22.16 -13.35
CA ASN A 14 -2.16 22.85 -12.41
C ASN A 14 -2.62 22.55 -10.99
N TYR A 15 -1.68 22.17 -10.11
CA TYR A 15 -1.90 22.17 -8.67
C TYR A 15 -1.26 23.43 -8.06
N ARG A 16 -2.08 24.39 -7.68
CA ARG A 16 -1.63 25.71 -7.19
C ARG A 16 -0.67 26.36 -8.20
N LYS A 17 0.63 26.47 -7.88
CA LYS A 17 1.68 27.04 -8.75
C LYS A 17 2.44 26.01 -9.58
N ASN A 18 2.19 24.72 -9.36
CA ASN A 18 2.93 23.64 -10.04
C ASN A 18 2.13 23.12 -11.23
N VAL A 19 2.69 23.25 -12.42
CA VAL A 19 2.14 22.65 -13.64
C VAL A 19 2.40 21.14 -13.59
N VAL A 20 1.34 20.34 -13.64
CA VAL A 20 1.46 18.87 -13.74
C VAL A 20 1.71 18.47 -15.17
N TRP A 21 0.89 18.98 -16.08
CA TRP A 21 1.06 18.87 -17.52
C TRP A 21 0.29 20.01 -18.22
N SER A 22 0.78 20.38 -19.42
CA SER A 22 0.18 21.44 -20.26
C SER A 22 0.04 20.94 -21.68
N ALA A 23 -1.07 21.30 -22.34
CA ALA A 23 -1.36 20.97 -23.72
C ALA A 23 -1.26 19.48 -24.06
N LEU A 24 -1.61 18.57 -23.13
CA LEU A 24 -1.59 17.13 -23.32
C LEU A 24 -2.72 16.73 -24.29
N SER A 25 -2.38 15.93 -25.30
CA SER A 25 -3.35 15.41 -26.25
C SER A 25 -3.20 13.89 -26.37
N TRP A 26 -4.33 13.17 -26.41
CA TRP A 26 -4.34 11.71 -26.51
C TRP A 26 -5.60 11.22 -27.23
N ARG A 27 -5.41 10.25 -28.12
CA ARG A 27 -6.52 9.61 -28.85
C ARG A 27 -6.47 8.10 -28.63
N ILE A 28 -7.56 7.54 -28.16
CA ILE A 28 -7.73 6.10 -27.93
C ILE A 28 -8.88 5.65 -28.83
N HIS A 29 -8.65 4.65 -29.67
CA HIS A 29 -9.69 4.08 -30.51
C HIS A 29 -10.35 2.86 -29.85
N LYS A 30 -11.56 2.53 -30.31
CA LYS A 30 -12.28 1.35 -29.79
C LYS A 30 -11.48 0.08 -30.10
N GLY A 31 -11.30 -0.78 -29.06
CA GLY A 31 -10.51 -2.01 -29.14
C GLY A 31 -9.03 -1.86 -28.77
N GLU A 32 -8.51 -0.64 -28.64
CA GLU A 32 -7.14 -0.42 -28.17
C GLU A 32 -7.09 -0.51 -26.63
N GLN A 33 -6.30 -1.45 -26.13
CA GLN A 33 -6.07 -1.62 -24.68
C GLN A 33 -4.74 -0.98 -24.32
N TRP A 34 -4.78 0.00 -23.42
CA TRP A 34 -3.65 0.87 -23.15
C TRP A 34 -2.98 0.61 -21.80
N LEU A 35 -1.65 0.53 -21.81
CA LEU A 35 -0.82 0.65 -20.62
C LEU A 35 -0.26 2.07 -20.51
N LEU A 36 -0.58 2.78 -19.42
CA LEU A 36 -0.04 4.09 -19.09
C LEU A 36 1.08 3.96 -18.07
N MET A 37 2.29 4.24 -18.49
CA MET A 37 3.53 4.18 -17.69
C MET A 37 4.07 5.57 -17.36
N GLY A 38 5.12 5.63 -16.56
CA GLY A 38 5.87 6.85 -16.22
C GLY A 38 6.25 6.92 -14.76
N ASN A 39 7.13 7.86 -14.43
CA ASN A 39 7.63 8.05 -13.07
C ASN A 39 6.50 8.43 -12.09
N SER A 40 6.72 8.15 -10.80
CA SER A 40 5.79 8.62 -9.77
C SER A 40 5.75 10.15 -9.75
N GLY A 41 4.54 10.70 -9.56
CA GLY A 41 4.34 12.15 -9.62
C GLY A 41 4.21 12.73 -11.03
N SER A 42 4.34 11.95 -12.11
CA SER A 42 4.18 12.45 -13.48
C SER A 42 2.73 12.86 -13.85
N GLY A 43 1.75 12.56 -12.98
CA GLY A 43 0.35 12.95 -13.18
C GLY A 43 -0.55 11.85 -13.78
N LYS A 44 -0.11 10.58 -13.86
CA LYS A 44 -0.91 9.45 -14.38
C LYS A 44 -2.26 9.28 -13.69
N THR A 45 -2.24 9.24 -12.36
CA THR A 45 -3.46 9.16 -11.53
C THR A 45 -4.40 10.35 -11.77
N SER A 46 -3.83 11.56 -11.94
CA SER A 46 -4.61 12.76 -12.24
C SER A 46 -5.25 12.67 -13.63
N LEU A 47 -4.50 12.20 -14.63
CA LEU A 47 -5.01 11.99 -15.99
C LEU A 47 -6.14 10.95 -15.99
N ALA A 48 -5.96 9.84 -15.29
CA ALA A 48 -6.99 8.82 -15.11
C ALA A 48 -8.28 9.37 -14.48
N LYS A 49 -8.15 10.18 -13.42
CA LYS A 49 -9.28 10.82 -12.75
C LYS A 49 -9.99 11.83 -13.65
N VAL A 50 -9.25 12.58 -14.48
CA VAL A 50 -9.84 13.51 -15.47
C VAL A 50 -10.62 12.72 -16.54
N ILE A 51 -10.06 11.63 -17.07
CA ILE A 51 -10.76 10.74 -18.03
C ILE A 51 -12.03 10.15 -17.40
N ALA A 52 -11.98 9.79 -16.13
CA ALA A 52 -13.12 9.26 -15.38
C ALA A 52 -14.15 10.33 -14.98
N GLY A 53 -13.90 11.62 -15.24
CA GLY A 53 -14.79 12.73 -14.82
C GLY A 53 -14.75 13.04 -13.33
N LEU A 54 -13.74 12.53 -12.60
CA LEU A 54 -13.58 12.70 -11.15
C LEU A 54 -12.71 13.91 -10.77
N MET A 55 -12.10 14.56 -11.76
CA MET A 55 -11.23 15.71 -11.57
C MET A 55 -11.43 16.70 -12.73
N GLN A 56 -11.47 17.98 -12.40
CA GLN A 56 -11.53 19.05 -13.40
C GLN A 56 -10.14 19.41 -13.92
N SER A 57 -10.07 19.76 -15.18
CA SER A 57 -8.89 20.25 -15.89
C SER A 57 -9.30 21.28 -16.94
N SER A 58 -8.37 22.07 -17.44
CA SER A 58 -8.62 22.90 -18.63
C SER A 58 -8.35 22.13 -19.90
N GLY A 59 -9.03 22.49 -21.00
CA GLY A 59 -8.96 21.77 -22.30
C GLY A 59 -10.19 20.91 -22.56
N ASN A 60 -10.13 20.11 -23.61
CA ASN A 60 -11.28 19.32 -24.08
C ASN A 60 -11.04 17.82 -23.87
N ILE A 61 -12.04 17.15 -23.28
CA ILE A 61 -12.10 15.70 -23.21
C ILE A 61 -13.46 15.21 -23.67
N LYS A 62 -13.48 14.21 -24.55
CA LYS A 62 -14.70 13.55 -25.01
C LYS A 62 -14.49 12.04 -24.94
N VAL A 63 -15.41 11.35 -24.27
CA VAL A 63 -15.48 9.88 -24.24
C VAL A 63 -16.77 9.48 -24.94
N GLN A 64 -16.66 8.64 -25.99
CA GLN A 64 -17.79 8.21 -26.81
C GLN A 64 -18.28 6.86 -26.29
N TYR A 65 -19.37 6.86 -25.55
CA TYR A 65 -20.03 5.65 -25.09
C TYR A 65 -21.02 5.12 -26.12
N ASN A 66 -21.19 3.81 -26.14
CA ASN A 66 -22.28 3.20 -26.90
C ASN A 66 -23.57 3.32 -26.06
N GLU A 67 -24.49 4.19 -26.49
CA GLU A 67 -25.76 4.44 -25.80
C GLU A 67 -26.72 3.24 -25.83
N ALA A 68 -26.56 2.34 -26.80
CA ALA A 68 -27.35 1.12 -26.92
C ALA A 68 -26.96 -0.01 -25.97
N GLU A 69 -25.79 0.10 -25.33
CA GLU A 69 -25.33 -0.88 -24.33
C GLU A 69 -25.88 -0.53 -22.93
N THR A 70 -26.61 -1.46 -22.34
CA THR A 70 -27.17 -1.38 -20.96
C THR A 70 -26.12 -1.63 -19.89
N ALA A 71 -24.85 -1.22 -20.11
CA ALA A 71 -23.80 -1.37 -19.11
C ALA A 71 -24.17 -0.60 -17.83
N ALA A 72 -24.06 -1.23 -16.68
CA ALA A 72 -24.37 -0.64 -15.37
C ALA A 72 -23.50 0.59 -15.04
N ALA A 73 -22.33 0.71 -15.65
CA ALA A 73 -21.45 1.86 -15.58
C ALA A 73 -20.83 2.15 -16.92
N LYS A 74 -20.83 3.43 -17.37
CA LYS A 74 -20.15 3.84 -18.61
C LYS A 74 -18.64 3.84 -18.42
N VAL A 75 -18.16 4.44 -17.32
CA VAL A 75 -16.74 4.50 -16.93
C VAL A 75 -16.60 4.08 -15.48
N LEU A 76 -15.58 3.31 -15.18
CA LEU A 76 -15.21 2.97 -13.80
C LEU A 76 -13.71 3.18 -13.59
N TYR A 77 -13.37 3.98 -12.59
CA TYR A 77 -12.01 4.19 -12.12
C TYR A 77 -11.80 3.41 -10.81
N VAL A 78 -10.82 2.52 -10.81
CA VAL A 78 -10.38 1.78 -9.63
C VAL A 78 -9.06 2.37 -9.16
N ALA A 79 -9.12 3.11 -8.07
CA ALA A 79 -7.95 3.74 -7.47
C ALA A 79 -6.96 2.69 -6.95
N GLN A 80 -5.68 3.08 -6.87
CA GLN A 80 -4.65 2.27 -6.19
C GLN A 80 -5.06 1.95 -4.75
N TRP A 81 -5.63 2.94 -4.05
CA TRP A 81 -6.09 2.88 -2.67
C TRP A 81 -7.53 3.34 -2.55
N PHE A 82 -8.26 2.75 -1.62
CA PHE A 82 -9.65 3.12 -1.34
C PHE A 82 -9.89 3.19 0.16
N PRO A 83 -10.26 4.35 0.72
CA PRO A 83 -10.64 4.45 2.11
C PRO A 83 -11.94 3.66 2.34
N PHE A 84 -11.93 2.80 3.34
CA PHE A 84 -13.14 2.14 3.82
C PHE A 84 -14.07 3.19 4.47
N LYS A 85 -15.37 3.04 4.24
CA LYS A 85 -16.41 3.82 4.92
C LYS A 85 -17.37 2.84 5.60
N ASP A 86 -17.81 3.17 6.83
CA ASP A 86 -18.83 2.42 7.53
C ASP A 86 -20.24 2.63 6.92
N LYS A 87 -21.27 1.99 7.52
CA LYS A 87 -22.66 2.20 7.13
C LYS A 87 -23.13 3.66 7.22
N GLN A 88 -22.42 4.47 8.01
CA GLN A 88 -22.71 5.90 8.21
C GLN A 88 -21.88 6.81 7.31
N GLY A 89 -20.97 6.23 6.48
CA GLY A 89 -20.11 6.97 5.55
C GLY A 89 -18.88 7.61 6.20
N THR A 90 -18.59 7.31 7.47
CA THR A 90 -17.42 7.80 8.19
C THR A 90 -16.21 6.92 7.91
N ALA A 91 -15.05 7.57 7.68
CA ALA A 91 -13.78 6.89 7.39
C ALA A 91 -12.91 6.69 8.66
N ASN A 92 -13.46 6.99 9.85
CA ASN A 92 -12.70 7.07 11.09
C ASN A 92 -12.68 5.73 11.85
N PHE A 93 -12.09 4.70 11.23
CA PHE A 93 -11.78 3.49 11.99
C PHE A 93 -10.33 3.49 12.41
N TYR A 94 -10.10 3.53 13.71
CA TYR A 94 -8.80 3.32 14.29
C TYR A 94 -8.35 1.87 14.04
N TYR A 95 -7.10 1.65 13.65
CA TYR A 95 -6.52 0.32 13.38
C TYR A 95 -6.80 -0.71 14.50
N GLN A 96 -6.92 -0.24 15.75
CA GLN A 96 -7.22 -1.07 16.94
C GLN A 96 -8.66 -1.61 16.95
N GLN A 97 -9.62 -0.90 16.36
CA GLN A 97 -11.03 -1.30 16.32
C GLN A 97 -11.27 -2.54 15.45
N ARG A 98 -10.32 -2.86 14.57
CA ARG A 98 -10.34 -4.04 13.71
C ARG A 98 -10.46 -5.36 14.49
N TYR A 99 -10.01 -5.37 15.73
CA TYR A 99 -9.99 -6.54 16.61
C TYR A 99 -11.11 -6.52 17.66
N ASN A 100 -11.96 -5.49 17.68
CA ASN A 100 -13.09 -5.39 18.57
C ASN A 100 -14.34 -6.02 17.94
N SER A 101 -14.89 -7.06 18.56
CA SER A 101 -16.03 -7.82 18.03
C SER A 101 -17.31 -7.00 17.89
N SER A 102 -17.57 -6.05 18.81
CA SER A 102 -18.79 -5.23 18.82
C SER A 102 -18.91 -4.26 17.64
N GLU A 103 -17.80 -3.78 17.08
CA GLU A 103 -17.83 -2.86 15.94
C GLU A 103 -17.85 -3.61 14.60
N ALA A 104 -17.37 -4.86 14.58
CA ALA A 104 -17.44 -5.72 13.42
C ALA A 104 -18.90 -6.08 13.04
N GLU A 105 -19.80 -6.18 14.01
CA GLU A 105 -21.24 -6.47 13.79
C GLU A 105 -21.98 -5.30 13.13
N ALA A 106 -21.51 -4.08 13.26
CA ALA A 106 -22.10 -2.89 12.64
C ALA A 106 -21.66 -2.68 11.18
N SER A 107 -20.69 -3.44 10.68
CA SER A 107 -20.16 -3.32 9.32
C SER A 107 -20.86 -4.28 8.36
N VAL A 108 -20.93 -3.88 7.07
CA VAL A 108 -21.46 -4.71 5.98
C VAL A 108 -20.50 -5.86 5.70
N THR A 109 -21.03 -7.04 5.36
CA THR A 109 -20.22 -8.19 4.92
C THR A 109 -19.78 -8.05 3.46
N VAL A 110 -18.76 -8.81 3.07
CA VAL A 110 -18.33 -8.91 1.66
C VAL A 110 -19.50 -9.33 0.77
N TRP A 111 -20.31 -10.29 1.24
CA TRP A 111 -21.44 -10.81 0.48
C TRP A 111 -22.54 -9.77 0.27
N GLU A 112 -22.96 -9.09 1.33
CA GLU A 112 -23.97 -8.02 1.26
C GLU A 112 -23.54 -6.90 0.32
N GLU A 113 -22.27 -6.51 0.39
CA GLU A 113 -21.70 -5.49 -0.48
C GLU A 113 -21.69 -5.93 -1.95
N MET A 114 -21.33 -7.19 -2.24
CA MET A 114 -21.33 -7.73 -3.60
C MET A 114 -22.76 -7.88 -4.15
N ILE A 115 -23.75 -8.29 -3.35
CA ILE A 115 -25.16 -8.33 -3.76
C ILE A 115 -25.64 -6.94 -4.15
N ALA A 116 -25.33 -5.90 -3.36
CA ALA A 116 -25.74 -4.54 -3.66
C ALA A 116 -25.18 -4.04 -5.00
N TYR A 117 -23.94 -4.46 -5.37
CA TYR A 117 -23.34 -4.16 -6.66
C TYR A 117 -23.92 -5.01 -7.79
N ALA A 118 -24.13 -6.30 -7.57
CA ALA A 118 -24.70 -7.22 -8.55
C ALA A 118 -26.12 -6.78 -8.98
N SER A 119 -26.95 -6.38 -8.01
CA SER A 119 -28.32 -5.88 -8.28
C SER A 119 -28.31 -4.67 -9.22
N LYS A 120 -27.36 -3.73 -9.06
CA LYS A 120 -27.21 -2.57 -9.95
C LYS A 120 -26.76 -2.96 -11.36
N ALA A 121 -26.05 -4.07 -11.50
CA ALA A 121 -25.49 -4.55 -12.76
C ALA A 121 -26.36 -5.61 -13.44
N GLY A 122 -27.50 -6.00 -12.88
CA GLY A 122 -28.32 -7.10 -13.39
C GLY A 122 -27.58 -8.45 -13.35
N ARG A 123 -26.65 -8.63 -12.39
CA ARG A 123 -25.84 -9.85 -12.23
C ARG A 123 -26.44 -10.79 -11.21
N THR A 124 -26.14 -12.06 -11.35
CA THR A 124 -26.65 -13.14 -10.49
C THR A 124 -25.68 -13.45 -9.33
N GLU A 125 -26.15 -14.21 -8.37
CA GLU A 125 -25.29 -14.73 -7.28
C GLU A 125 -24.18 -15.66 -7.81
N SER A 126 -24.44 -16.40 -8.89
CA SER A 126 -23.41 -17.23 -9.54
C SER A 126 -22.25 -16.40 -10.11
N ASP A 127 -22.53 -15.20 -10.64
CA ASP A 127 -21.50 -14.27 -11.12
C ASP A 127 -20.66 -13.75 -9.95
N ILE A 128 -21.29 -13.44 -8.82
CA ILE A 128 -20.58 -13.03 -7.58
C ILE A 128 -19.64 -14.14 -7.13
N VAL A 129 -20.12 -15.39 -7.03
CA VAL A 129 -19.32 -16.54 -6.60
C VAL A 129 -18.14 -16.75 -7.54
N ALA A 130 -18.37 -16.68 -8.86
CA ALA A 130 -17.33 -16.87 -9.86
C ALA A 130 -16.19 -15.84 -9.71
N VAL A 131 -16.52 -14.54 -9.60
CA VAL A 131 -15.53 -13.47 -9.47
C VAL A 131 -14.79 -13.56 -8.11
N LEU A 132 -15.50 -13.79 -6.99
CA LEU A 132 -14.87 -13.92 -5.68
C LEU A 132 -13.95 -15.13 -5.60
N LYS A 133 -14.33 -16.26 -6.24
CA LYS A 133 -13.50 -17.47 -6.31
C LYS A 133 -12.22 -17.21 -7.13
N SER A 134 -12.33 -16.55 -8.28
CA SER A 134 -11.19 -16.26 -9.14
C SER A 134 -10.16 -15.35 -8.48
N LEU A 135 -10.59 -14.40 -7.65
CA LEU A 135 -9.69 -13.53 -6.87
C LEU A 135 -9.35 -14.08 -5.47
N ALA A 136 -9.66 -15.36 -5.21
CA ALA A 136 -9.41 -16.03 -3.93
C ALA A 136 -9.95 -15.22 -2.73
N LEU A 137 -11.18 -14.71 -2.84
CA LEU A 137 -11.87 -13.95 -1.79
C LEU A 137 -13.16 -14.63 -1.29
N LEU A 138 -13.63 -15.71 -1.92
CA LEU A 138 -14.88 -16.37 -1.58
C LEU A 138 -14.92 -16.87 -0.14
N HIS A 139 -13.79 -17.30 0.42
CA HIS A 139 -13.67 -17.76 1.81
C HIS A 139 -13.91 -16.64 2.84
N ARG A 140 -13.97 -15.38 2.40
CA ARG A 140 -14.23 -14.19 3.21
C ARG A 140 -15.64 -13.63 2.98
N ARG A 141 -16.53 -14.36 2.29
CA ARG A 141 -17.86 -13.87 1.91
C ARG A 141 -18.66 -13.34 3.10
N ASP A 142 -18.58 -14.00 4.24
CA ASP A 142 -19.33 -13.68 5.46
C ASP A 142 -18.54 -12.77 6.43
N ALA A 143 -17.29 -12.40 6.05
CA ALA A 143 -16.48 -11.49 6.84
C ALA A 143 -16.97 -10.04 6.69
N SER A 144 -16.95 -9.30 7.79
CA SER A 144 -17.18 -7.87 7.80
C SER A 144 -16.07 -7.15 7.03
N LEU A 145 -16.42 -6.07 6.29
CA LEU A 145 -15.44 -5.33 5.49
C LEU A 145 -14.29 -4.78 6.33
N ILE A 146 -14.53 -4.39 7.57
CA ILE A 146 -13.49 -3.89 8.49
C ILE A 146 -12.43 -4.95 8.81
N GLN A 147 -12.78 -6.24 8.73
CA GLN A 147 -11.87 -7.36 9.03
C GLN A 147 -10.95 -7.73 7.85
N LEU A 148 -11.17 -7.14 6.67
CA LEU A 148 -10.37 -7.42 5.49
C LEU A 148 -8.98 -6.80 5.62
N SER A 149 -7.95 -7.52 5.20
CA SER A 149 -6.61 -6.98 4.97
C SER A 149 -6.61 -6.01 3.79
N SER A 150 -5.54 -5.22 3.64
CA SER A 150 -5.37 -4.31 2.50
C SER A 150 -5.46 -5.03 1.16
N GLY A 151 -4.83 -6.19 1.03
CA GLY A 151 -4.92 -7.03 -0.16
C GLY A 151 -6.33 -7.59 -0.41
N GLU A 152 -7.05 -8.01 0.63
CA GLU A 152 -8.44 -8.47 0.53
C GLU A 152 -9.39 -7.33 0.13
N HIS A 153 -9.19 -6.13 0.66
CA HIS A 153 -9.91 -4.93 0.20
C HIS A 153 -9.69 -4.65 -1.28
N LYS A 154 -8.43 -4.75 -1.75
CA LYS A 154 -8.13 -4.58 -3.17
C LYS A 154 -8.81 -5.63 -4.04
N LYS A 155 -8.80 -6.90 -3.62
CA LYS A 155 -9.53 -7.99 -4.29
C LYS A 155 -11.02 -7.69 -4.37
N LEU A 156 -11.63 -7.19 -3.30
CA LEU A 156 -13.05 -6.82 -3.30
C LEU A 156 -13.35 -5.69 -4.30
N GLN A 157 -12.53 -4.64 -4.34
CA GLN A 157 -12.69 -3.56 -5.32
C GLN A 157 -12.63 -4.05 -6.76
N LEU A 158 -11.64 -4.90 -7.05
CA LEU A 158 -11.48 -5.50 -8.38
C LEU A 158 -12.65 -6.43 -8.71
N SER A 159 -13.16 -7.20 -7.72
CA SER A 159 -14.36 -8.02 -7.89
C SER A 159 -15.58 -7.18 -8.29
N LYS A 160 -15.79 -6.04 -7.62
CA LYS A 160 -16.87 -5.09 -7.96
C LYS A 160 -16.72 -4.55 -9.39
N ALA A 161 -15.50 -4.12 -9.75
CA ALA A 161 -15.21 -3.55 -11.06
C ALA A 161 -15.46 -4.55 -12.20
N LEU A 162 -15.00 -5.78 -12.03
CA LEU A 162 -15.19 -6.84 -13.00
C LEU A 162 -16.64 -7.31 -13.08
N LEU A 163 -17.39 -7.30 -11.97
CA LEU A 163 -18.80 -7.64 -11.94
C LEU A 163 -19.65 -6.62 -12.72
N LEU A 164 -19.32 -5.33 -12.62
CA LEU A 164 -20.03 -4.24 -13.32
C LEU A 164 -19.80 -4.24 -14.84
N GLN A 165 -18.68 -4.76 -15.32
CA GLN A 165 -18.28 -4.75 -16.76
C GLN A 165 -18.53 -3.37 -17.42
N PRO A 166 -17.82 -2.31 -17.02
CA PRO A 166 -17.99 -0.99 -17.60
C PRO A 166 -17.53 -0.96 -19.06
N GLN A 167 -18.01 0.03 -19.84
CA GLN A 167 -17.49 0.22 -21.21
C GLN A 167 -16.02 0.67 -21.20
N LEU A 168 -15.62 1.48 -20.20
CA LEU A 168 -14.22 1.87 -19.95
C LEU A 168 -13.85 1.54 -18.51
N LEU A 169 -12.89 0.65 -18.33
CA LEU A 169 -12.26 0.36 -17.05
C LEU A 169 -10.90 1.04 -16.97
N ILE A 170 -10.69 1.84 -15.93
CA ILE A 170 -9.42 2.48 -15.64
C ILE A 170 -8.90 1.88 -14.33
N LEU A 171 -7.77 1.17 -14.39
CA LEU A 171 -7.14 0.52 -13.25
C LEU A 171 -5.84 1.26 -12.88
N ASP A 172 -5.80 1.84 -11.69
CA ASP A 172 -4.60 2.52 -11.19
C ASP A 172 -3.84 1.60 -10.24
N ASN A 173 -2.68 1.09 -10.69
CA ASN A 173 -1.81 0.17 -9.96
C ASN A 173 -2.58 -1.00 -9.30
N PRO A 174 -3.32 -1.82 -10.07
CA PRO A 174 -4.22 -2.82 -9.52
C PRO A 174 -3.51 -3.97 -8.81
N TYR A 175 -2.22 -4.20 -9.10
CA TYR A 175 -1.43 -5.32 -8.55
C TYR A 175 -0.91 -5.09 -7.14
N THR A 176 -1.05 -3.87 -6.64
CA THR A 176 -0.59 -3.48 -5.30
C THR A 176 -1.25 -4.36 -4.23
N GLY A 177 -0.43 -5.03 -3.38
CA GLY A 177 -0.91 -5.91 -2.31
C GLY A 177 -1.47 -7.26 -2.78
N LEU A 178 -1.33 -7.63 -4.06
CA LEU A 178 -1.74 -8.93 -4.57
C LEU A 178 -0.54 -9.88 -4.69
N ASP A 179 -0.76 -11.13 -4.27
CA ASP A 179 0.20 -12.22 -4.49
C ASP A 179 0.25 -12.65 -5.97
N VAL A 180 1.32 -13.39 -6.35
CA VAL A 180 1.60 -13.80 -7.74
C VAL A 180 0.43 -14.54 -8.39
N ASN A 181 -0.22 -15.47 -7.66
CA ASN A 181 -1.34 -16.24 -8.20
C ASN A 181 -2.57 -15.37 -8.43
N THR A 182 -2.88 -14.47 -7.48
CA THR A 182 -3.98 -13.52 -7.63
C THR A 182 -3.74 -12.55 -8.79
N ARG A 183 -2.50 -12.12 -9.04
CA ARG A 183 -2.15 -11.28 -10.21
C ARG A 183 -2.40 -11.99 -11.53
N LYS A 184 -1.99 -13.27 -11.64
CA LYS A 184 -2.25 -14.09 -12.83
C LYS A 184 -3.75 -14.25 -13.09
N ASN A 185 -4.52 -14.56 -12.06
CA ASN A 185 -5.98 -14.70 -12.17
C ASN A 185 -6.65 -13.38 -12.56
N LEU A 186 -6.20 -12.25 -11.99
CA LEU A 186 -6.69 -10.92 -12.36
C LEU A 186 -6.44 -10.63 -13.85
N ASN A 187 -5.23 -10.92 -14.34
CA ASN A 187 -4.88 -10.73 -15.74
C ASN A 187 -5.78 -11.58 -16.68
N SER A 188 -6.06 -12.84 -16.30
CA SER A 188 -7.00 -13.67 -17.06
C SER A 188 -8.40 -13.04 -17.13
N LEU A 189 -8.95 -12.60 -15.98
CA LEU A 189 -10.27 -11.96 -15.95
C LEU A 189 -10.32 -10.66 -16.76
N ILE A 190 -9.24 -9.87 -16.73
CA ILE A 190 -9.14 -8.65 -17.56
C ILE A 190 -9.11 -9.01 -19.04
N ASN A 191 -8.31 -10.02 -19.43
CA ASN A 191 -8.26 -10.48 -20.83
C ASN A 191 -9.64 -10.93 -21.33
N ASP A 192 -10.37 -11.72 -20.53
CA ASP A 192 -11.70 -12.19 -20.86
C ASP A 192 -12.69 -11.03 -21.02
N ALA A 193 -12.65 -10.05 -20.11
CA ALA A 193 -13.50 -8.87 -20.19
C ALA A 193 -13.16 -7.98 -21.40
N CYS A 194 -11.89 -7.82 -21.75
CA CYS A 194 -11.47 -7.09 -22.95
C CYS A 194 -11.91 -7.80 -24.23
N ALA A 195 -11.84 -9.14 -24.27
CA ALA A 195 -12.34 -9.94 -25.39
C ALA A 195 -13.87 -9.79 -25.58
N GLN A 196 -14.61 -9.51 -24.49
CA GLN A 196 -16.04 -9.20 -24.52
C GLN A 196 -16.36 -7.74 -24.89
N GLY A 197 -15.35 -6.92 -25.21
CA GLY A 197 -15.51 -5.55 -25.70
C GLY A 197 -15.28 -4.44 -24.66
N MET A 198 -14.88 -4.76 -23.44
CA MET A 198 -14.49 -3.76 -22.44
C MET A 198 -13.22 -3.03 -22.89
N GLN A 199 -13.22 -1.70 -22.79
CA GLN A 199 -12.06 -0.85 -23.04
C GLN A 199 -11.24 -0.72 -21.74
N LEU A 200 -9.90 -0.81 -21.84
CA LEU A 200 -9.01 -0.76 -20.68
C LEU A 200 -7.98 0.36 -20.80
N ILE A 201 -7.81 1.12 -19.73
CA ILE A 201 -6.61 1.91 -19.44
C ILE A 201 -6.00 1.37 -18.15
N LEU A 202 -4.85 0.74 -18.25
CA LEU A 202 -4.11 0.20 -17.10
C LEU A 202 -2.95 1.13 -16.77
N ILE A 203 -2.85 1.58 -15.53
CA ILE A 203 -1.68 2.29 -15.02
C ILE A 203 -0.85 1.29 -14.20
N SER A 204 0.34 0.95 -14.68
CA SER A 204 1.26 0.05 -13.98
C SER A 204 2.69 0.24 -14.49
N ASN A 205 3.65 -0.09 -13.61
CA ASN A 205 5.07 -0.22 -13.94
C ASN A 205 5.60 -1.63 -13.55
N ASP A 206 4.72 -2.58 -13.26
CA ASP A 206 5.08 -3.89 -12.64
C ASP A 206 5.70 -4.90 -13.64
N GLY A 207 5.49 -4.73 -14.92
CA GLY A 207 6.05 -5.62 -15.95
C GLY A 207 5.23 -6.89 -16.25
N ASN A 208 4.16 -7.16 -15.50
CA ASN A 208 3.30 -8.34 -15.63
C ASN A 208 1.88 -7.97 -16.09
N GLU A 209 1.78 -7.28 -17.22
CA GLU A 209 0.52 -6.78 -17.75
C GLU A 209 -0.32 -7.90 -18.40
N PRO A 210 -1.66 -7.73 -18.49
CA PRO A 210 -2.54 -8.62 -19.24
C PRO A 210 -2.13 -8.68 -20.72
N SER A 211 -2.29 -9.83 -21.36
CA SER A 211 -1.93 -10.03 -22.77
C SER A 211 -2.82 -9.24 -23.75
N CYS A 212 -3.97 -8.73 -23.30
CA CYS A 212 -4.84 -7.85 -24.12
C CYS A 212 -4.23 -6.46 -24.37
N ILE A 213 -3.21 -6.01 -23.60
CA ILE A 213 -2.56 -4.73 -23.82
C ILE A 213 -1.95 -4.70 -25.22
N SER A 214 -2.36 -3.72 -26.02
CA SER A 214 -1.95 -3.55 -27.40
C SER A 214 -1.21 -2.23 -27.67
N HIS A 215 -1.35 -1.26 -26.77
CA HIS A 215 -0.77 0.08 -26.91
C HIS A 215 -0.16 0.57 -25.60
N TYR A 216 0.86 1.40 -25.73
CA TYR A 216 1.65 1.90 -24.61
C TYR A 216 1.69 3.43 -24.63
N ALA A 217 1.52 4.04 -23.47
CA ALA A 217 1.68 5.47 -23.29
C ALA A 217 2.62 5.72 -22.10
N THR A 218 3.58 6.63 -22.27
CA THR A 218 4.49 7.02 -21.19
C THR A 218 4.30 8.51 -20.91
N LEU A 219 3.93 8.83 -19.66
CA LEU A 219 3.79 10.21 -19.19
C LEU A 219 5.06 10.60 -18.44
N ASN A 220 5.83 11.51 -19.03
CA ASN A 220 7.09 11.96 -18.44
C ASN A 220 7.20 13.49 -18.56
N ASN A 221 7.55 14.16 -17.45
CA ASN A 221 7.73 15.63 -17.37
C ASN A 221 6.58 16.42 -18.05
N GLY A 222 5.34 15.98 -17.83
CA GLY A 222 4.14 16.64 -18.38
C GLY A 222 3.86 16.35 -19.86
N THR A 223 4.66 15.54 -20.54
CA THR A 223 4.49 15.16 -21.94
C THR A 223 4.09 13.69 -22.04
N LEU A 224 3.11 13.40 -22.90
CA LEU A 224 2.65 12.04 -23.18
C LEU A 224 3.26 11.54 -24.50
N TYR A 225 3.95 10.41 -24.41
CA TYR A 225 4.50 9.69 -25.57
C TYR A 225 3.68 8.41 -25.76
N THR A 226 3.33 8.10 -27.02
CA THR A 226 2.57 6.89 -27.35
C THR A 226 3.36 5.99 -28.28
N SER A 227 3.30 4.67 -28.08
CA SER A 227 4.00 3.67 -28.87
C SER A 227 3.14 2.40 -29.01
N ALA A 228 3.31 1.67 -30.12
CA ALA A 228 2.76 0.32 -30.30
C ALA A 228 3.64 -0.76 -29.64
N GLN A 229 4.83 -0.42 -29.19
CA GLN A 229 5.76 -1.32 -28.50
C GLN A 229 6.12 -0.76 -27.13
N LYS A 230 6.35 -1.66 -26.19
CA LYS A 230 6.80 -1.29 -24.85
C LYS A 230 8.22 -0.74 -24.90
N GLU A 231 8.36 0.57 -24.69
CA GLU A 231 9.67 1.17 -24.52
C GLU A 231 10.19 0.78 -23.13
N VAL A 232 11.28 -0.01 -23.09
CA VAL A 232 11.99 -0.31 -21.85
C VAL A 232 12.89 0.89 -21.54
N ASN A 233 12.40 1.84 -20.74
CA ASN A 233 13.27 2.88 -20.24
C ASN A 233 14.37 2.21 -19.40
N GLN A 234 15.61 2.30 -19.87
CA GLN A 234 16.79 1.95 -19.06
C GLN A 234 16.78 2.89 -17.85
N ILE A 235 16.50 2.34 -16.69
CA ILE A 235 16.54 3.08 -15.43
C ILE A 235 18.02 3.29 -15.13
N ASP A 236 18.43 4.56 -15.09
CA ASP A 236 19.78 4.95 -14.67
C ASP A 236 20.09 4.35 -13.29
N THR A 237 21.01 3.40 -13.25
CA THR A 237 21.27 2.52 -12.10
C THR A 237 22.19 3.15 -11.05
N THR A 238 22.61 4.39 -11.22
CA THR A 238 23.79 4.96 -10.54
C THR A 238 23.54 6.05 -9.50
N ILE A 239 22.39 6.12 -8.86
CA ILE A 239 22.23 7.10 -7.76
C ILE A 239 22.43 6.39 -6.42
N SER A 240 23.69 6.23 -6.00
CA SER A 240 24.05 6.04 -4.59
C SER A 240 24.04 7.40 -3.90
N ARG A 241 23.07 7.65 -3.03
CA ARG A 241 23.07 8.84 -2.16
C ARG A 241 23.67 8.47 -0.81
N SER A 242 24.61 9.26 -0.34
CA SER A 242 25.04 9.25 1.06
C SER A 242 24.09 10.15 1.85
N PHE A 243 23.52 9.63 2.93
CA PHE A 243 22.61 10.37 3.80
C PHE A 243 23.33 10.76 5.09
N ALA A 244 23.32 12.05 5.42
CA ALA A 244 23.78 12.54 6.72
C ALA A 244 22.69 12.27 7.77
N ILE A 245 22.82 11.16 8.50
CA ILE A 245 21.87 10.81 9.56
C ILE A 245 22.06 11.75 10.74
N PRO A 246 21.00 12.44 11.23
CA PRO A 246 21.10 13.31 12.40
C PRO A 246 21.58 12.57 13.65
N SER A 247 22.41 13.23 14.45
CA SER A 247 23.02 12.64 15.65
C SER A 247 22.01 12.14 16.68
N PHE A 248 20.82 12.75 16.75
CA PHE A 248 19.77 12.29 17.69
C PHE A 248 19.16 10.93 17.30
N LEU A 249 19.43 10.43 16.08
CA LEU A 249 19.03 9.10 15.62
C LEU A 249 20.09 8.02 15.88
N THR A 250 21.25 8.38 16.39
CA THR A 250 22.26 7.40 16.77
C THR A 250 21.72 6.53 17.91
N MET A 251 21.73 5.21 17.70
CA MET A 251 21.23 4.27 18.71
C MET A 251 22.21 4.18 19.87
N PRO A 252 21.73 4.33 21.12
CA PRO A 252 22.54 4.03 22.27
C PRO A 252 22.85 2.54 22.33
N GLU A 253 24.00 2.19 22.91
CA GLU A 253 24.26 0.80 23.29
C GLU A 253 23.18 0.35 24.27
N THR A 254 22.68 -0.87 24.11
CA THR A 254 21.66 -1.45 24.98
C THR A 254 22.13 -2.82 25.50
N ASP A 255 21.92 -3.06 26.77
CA ASP A 255 22.16 -4.37 27.39
C ASP A 255 21.11 -5.41 27.04
N GLU A 256 19.98 -4.98 26.47
CA GLU A 256 18.88 -5.87 26.04
C GLU A 256 19.30 -6.68 24.81
N LYS A 257 19.57 -7.97 25.04
CA LYS A 257 20.01 -8.90 23.99
C LYS A 257 18.88 -9.40 23.10
N GLU A 258 17.65 -9.49 23.62
CA GLU A 258 16.46 -9.98 22.88
C GLU A 258 15.36 -8.92 22.93
N LEU A 259 15.06 -8.28 21.78
CA LEU A 259 13.98 -7.28 21.71
C LEU A 259 12.60 -7.91 21.54
N VAL A 260 12.54 -9.04 20.83
CA VAL A 260 11.28 -9.78 20.60
C VAL A 260 11.54 -11.25 20.87
N LYS A 261 10.65 -11.86 21.67
CA LYS A 261 10.64 -13.29 21.89
C LYS A 261 9.19 -13.76 21.98
N VAL A 262 8.81 -14.64 21.08
CA VAL A 262 7.50 -15.29 21.06
C VAL A 262 7.70 -16.80 21.18
N LYS A 263 6.87 -17.45 22.03
CA LYS A 263 6.96 -18.89 22.28
C LYS A 263 5.57 -19.52 22.14
N ASN A 264 5.49 -20.54 21.31
CA ASN A 264 4.29 -21.34 21.09
C ASN A 264 3.03 -20.51 20.85
N VAL A 265 3.20 -19.35 20.16
CA VAL A 265 2.11 -18.37 19.96
C VAL A 265 1.03 -18.99 19.09
N GLN A 266 -0.21 -18.89 19.58
CA GLN A 266 -1.41 -19.32 18.90
C GLN A 266 -2.44 -18.18 18.89
N VAL A 267 -3.05 -17.91 17.73
CA VAL A 267 -4.11 -16.93 17.57
C VAL A 267 -5.29 -17.58 16.85
N LYS A 268 -6.49 -17.43 17.44
CA LYS A 268 -7.75 -17.95 16.88
C LYS A 268 -8.81 -16.86 16.86
N TYR A 269 -9.62 -16.85 15.81
CA TYR A 269 -10.86 -16.07 15.72
C TYR A 269 -12.02 -17.02 15.41
N GLY A 270 -12.90 -17.20 16.38
CA GLY A 270 -13.89 -18.28 16.36
C GLY A 270 -13.18 -19.62 16.19
N ASP A 271 -13.63 -20.46 15.27
CA ASP A 271 -13.05 -21.76 14.98
C ASP A 271 -11.79 -21.72 14.09
N LYS A 272 -11.48 -20.53 13.54
CA LYS A 272 -10.37 -20.39 12.61
C LYS A 272 -9.07 -20.07 13.34
N THR A 273 -8.09 -20.99 13.22
CA THR A 273 -6.70 -20.74 13.67
C THR A 273 -5.98 -19.90 12.61
N ILE A 274 -5.42 -18.76 13.03
CA ILE A 274 -4.66 -17.84 12.18
C ILE A 274 -3.15 -18.03 12.38
N LEU A 275 -2.71 -18.23 13.63
CA LEU A 275 -1.32 -18.56 13.95
C LEU A 275 -1.31 -19.81 14.82
N SER A 276 -0.36 -20.69 14.58
CA SER A 276 -0.19 -21.95 15.32
C SER A 276 1.28 -22.21 15.62
N ASN A 277 1.59 -22.35 16.90
CA ASN A 277 2.91 -22.73 17.39
C ASN A 277 4.06 -21.88 16.85
N ILE A 278 3.89 -20.56 16.78
CA ILE A 278 4.95 -19.65 16.34
C ILE A 278 5.99 -19.50 17.45
N ASN A 279 7.24 -19.80 17.08
CA ASN A 279 8.42 -19.59 17.91
C ASN A 279 9.39 -18.69 17.15
N TRP A 280 9.70 -17.52 17.70
CA TRP A 280 10.60 -16.57 17.05
C TRP A 280 11.33 -15.70 18.07
N LYS A 281 12.61 -15.44 17.82
CA LYS A 281 13.45 -14.56 18.63
C LYS A 281 14.15 -13.56 17.73
N VAL A 282 14.09 -12.29 18.10
CA VAL A 282 14.79 -11.20 17.43
C VAL A 282 15.71 -10.53 18.43
N LYS A 283 17.00 -10.57 18.13
CA LYS A 283 18.04 -9.93 18.95
C LYS A 283 18.27 -8.49 18.49
N THR A 284 18.83 -7.70 19.38
CA THR A 284 19.27 -6.34 19.09
C THR A 284 20.20 -6.31 17.89
N GLY A 285 19.98 -5.38 16.98
CA GLY A 285 20.76 -5.21 15.76
C GLY A 285 20.45 -6.17 14.62
N GLU A 286 19.61 -7.18 14.82
CA GLU A 286 19.22 -8.09 13.73
C GLU A 286 18.25 -7.43 12.74
N LYS A 287 18.38 -7.78 11.45
CA LYS A 287 17.54 -7.31 10.36
C LYS A 287 16.84 -8.50 9.73
N TRP A 288 15.52 -8.57 9.94
CA TRP A 288 14.68 -9.71 9.58
C TRP A 288 13.74 -9.38 8.42
N LEU A 289 13.65 -10.29 7.45
CA LEU A 289 12.55 -10.37 6.50
C LEU A 289 11.45 -11.28 7.05
N LEU A 290 10.23 -10.76 7.21
CA LEU A 290 9.04 -11.57 7.45
C LEU A 290 8.28 -11.69 6.13
N GLN A 291 8.18 -12.91 5.58
CA GLN A 291 7.53 -13.16 4.31
C GLN A 291 6.47 -14.27 4.37
N GLY A 292 5.69 -14.40 3.31
CA GLY A 292 4.66 -15.43 3.16
C GLY A 292 3.50 -14.93 2.29
N PRO A 293 2.67 -15.84 1.76
CA PRO A 293 1.52 -15.47 0.94
C PRO A 293 0.50 -14.62 1.72
N ASN A 294 -0.42 -13.98 0.99
CA ASN A 294 -1.51 -13.25 1.62
C ASN A 294 -2.37 -14.21 2.46
N GLY A 295 -2.78 -13.75 3.65
CA GLY A 295 -3.53 -14.59 4.60
C GLY A 295 -2.68 -15.56 5.42
N SER A 296 -1.34 -15.57 5.31
CA SER A 296 -0.46 -16.44 6.10
C SER A 296 -0.31 -16.06 7.57
N GLY A 297 -0.86 -14.91 8.00
CA GLY A 297 -0.81 -14.48 9.40
C GLY A 297 0.23 -13.40 9.72
N LYS A 298 0.95 -12.84 8.72
CA LYS A 298 1.99 -11.80 8.91
C LYS A 298 1.48 -10.61 9.72
N SER A 299 0.40 -9.97 9.26
CA SER A 299 -0.17 -8.79 9.94
C SER A 299 -0.73 -9.13 11.33
N THR A 300 -1.23 -10.36 11.52
CA THR A 300 -1.65 -10.85 12.84
C THR A 300 -0.45 -10.99 13.77
N LEU A 301 0.66 -11.57 13.30
CA LEU A 301 1.89 -11.66 14.10
C LEU A 301 2.42 -10.26 14.46
N LEU A 302 2.46 -9.32 13.50
CA LEU A 302 2.89 -7.95 13.78
C LEU A 302 1.97 -7.26 14.79
N SER A 303 0.65 -7.43 14.70
CA SER A 303 -0.29 -6.81 15.65
C SER A 303 -0.10 -7.26 17.10
N LEU A 304 0.39 -8.49 17.31
CA LEU A 304 0.80 -8.94 18.64
C LEU A 304 2.03 -8.19 19.16
N LEU A 305 2.98 -7.87 18.27
CA LEU A 305 4.22 -7.16 18.62
C LEU A 305 3.98 -5.66 18.84
N THR A 306 3.09 -5.04 18.06
CA THR A 306 2.75 -3.61 18.19
C THR A 306 1.79 -3.31 19.33
N GLY A 307 1.27 -4.35 19.99
CA GLY A 307 0.35 -4.23 21.11
C GLY A 307 -1.11 -3.96 20.71
N ASP A 308 -1.42 -4.03 19.40
CA ASP A 308 -2.77 -3.74 18.89
C ASP A 308 -3.71 -4.96 18.99
N ASN A 309 -3.19 -6.16 19.24
CA ASN A 309 -3.98 -7.40 19.33
C ASN A 309 -4.13 -7.87 20.78
N PRO A 310 -5.36 -7.94 21.33
CA PRO A 310 -5.61 -8.34 22.71
C PRO A 310 -5.21 -9.79 23.00
N GLN A 311 -5.12 -10.67 22.00
CA GLN A 311 -4.65 -12.05 22.19
C GLN A 311 -3.14 -12.13 22.55
N ALA A 312 -2.41 -11.00 22.50
CA ALA A 312 -1.06 -10.93 23.02
C ALA A 312 -0.97 -11.30 24.50
N TYR A 313 -2.00 -10.99 25.30
CA TYR A 313 -2.06 -11.30 26.73
C TYR A 313 -2.28 -12.80 27.04
N ALA A 314 -2.87 -13.53 26.10
CA ALA A 314 -3.11 -14.97 26.22
C ALA A 314 -1.91 -15.82 25.76
N ASN A 315 -0.86 -15.17 25.25
CA ASN A 315 0.31 -15.82 24.66
C ASN A 315 1.60 -15.51 25.42
N GLU A 316 2.62 -16.34 25.25
CA GLU A 316 3.94 -16.11 25.84
C GLU A 316 4.78 -15.23 24.90
N ILE A 317 4.66 -13.90 25.10
CA ILE A 317 5.32 -12.87 24.28
C ILE A 317 6.13 -11.97 25.21
N TYR A 318 7.39 -11.76 24.87
CA TYR A 318 8.28 -10.82 25.53
C TYR A 318 8.70 -9.74 24.54
N LEU A 319 8.57 -8.49 24.95
CA LEU A 319 9.02 -7.32 24.21
C LEU A 319 9.95 -6.50 25.08
N PHE A 320 11.14 -6.19 24.58
CA PHE A 320 12.14 -5.41 25.32
C PHE A 320 12.41 -6.00 26.73
N GLY A 321 12.61 -7.33 26.80
CA GLY A 321 12.87 -8.07 28.04
C GLY A 321 11.64 -8.29 28.95
N LYS A 322 10.49 -7.64 28.70
CA LYS A 322 9.29 -7.73 29.54
C LYS A 322 8.22 -8.63 28.92
N ARG A 323 7.63 -9.51 29.74
CA ARG A 323 6.49 -10.33 29.32
C ARG A 323 5.24 -9.48 29.17
N ARG A 324 4.46 -9.73 28.11
CA ARG A 324 3.17 -9.08 27.91
C ARG A 324 2.19 -9.43 29.04
N GLY A 325 1.48 -8.41 29.56
CA GLY A 325 0.48 -8.57 30.64
C GLY A 325 1.07 -8.52 32.06
N THR A 326 2.30 -8.01 32.24
CA THR A 326 2.91 -7.86 33.58
C THR A 326 2.88 -6.43 34.11
N GLY A 327 1.98 -5.57 33.57
CA GLY A 327 1.76 -4.20 34.03
C GLY A 327 2.31 -3.11 33.12
N GLU A 328 2.88 -3.45 31.98
CA GLU A 328 3.28 -2.49 30.95
C GLU A 328 2.06 -1.88 30.24
N SER A 329 2.13 -0.60 29.95
CA SER A 329 1.14 0.08 29.11
C SER A 329 1.42 -0.15 27.62
N ILE A 330 0.40 0.03 26.77
CA ILE A 330 0.57 0.01 25.33
C ILE A 330 1.55 1.08 24.85
N TRP A 331 1.63 2.21 25.56
CA TRP A 331 2.52 3.32 25.23
C TRP A 331 3.98 3.00 25.51
N ASP A 332 4.27 2.17 26.54
CA ASP A 332 5.64 1.70 26.84
C ASP A 332 6.18 0.83 25.69
N ILE A 333 5.30 0.09 25.02
CA ILE A 333 5.65 -0.70 23.85
C ILE A 333 5.80 0.21 22.62
N LYS A 334 4.79 1.01 22.33
CA LYS A 334 4.77 1.86 21.14
C LYS A 334 5.92 2.85 21.11
N ARG A 335 6.33 3.38 22.26
CA ARG A 335 7.50 4.27 22.36
C ARG A 335 8.78 3.65 21.79
N ASN A 336 8.96 2.35 21.96
CA ASN A 336 10.14 1.61 21.53
C ASN A 336 10.03 1.03 20.11
N ILE A 337 8.89 1.21 19.41
CA ILE A 337 8.66 0.67 18.09
C ILE A 337 8.36 1.80 17.10
N GLY A 338 9.17 1.91 16.05
CA GLY A 338 8.81 2.68 14.86
C GLY A 338 8.01 1.79 13.91
N PHE A 339 6.79 2.18 13.57
CA PHE A 339 5.88 1.35 12.79
C PHE A 339 5.37 2.05 11.54
N ILE A 340 5.43 1.33 10.42
CA ILE A 340 4.80 1.71 9.15
C ILE A 340 3.96 0.52 8.68
N SER A 341 2.74 0.78 8.22
CA SER A 341 1.91 -0.15 7.47
C SER A 341 1.16 0.57 6.35
N PRO A 342 0.65 -0.13 5.35
CA PRO A 342 -0.21 0.47 4.34
C PRO A 342 -1.44 1.12 4.96
N GLU A 343 -2.03 0.49 5.97
CA GLU A 343 -3.21 0.96 6.66
C GLU A 343 -2.95 2.28 7.40
N LEU A 344 -1.78 2.45 8.01
CA LEU A 344 -1.42 3.70 8.70
C LEU A 344 -1.58 4.93 7.78
N GLN A 345 -1.22 4.80 6.50
CA GLN A 345 -1.40 5.87 5.52
C GLN A 345 -2.87 6.19 5.26
N TRP A 346 -3.75 5.19 5.28
CA TRP A 346 -5.17 5.38 4.98
C TRP A 346 -5.94 6.06 6.11
N TYR A 347 -5.55 5.73 7.36
CA TYR A 347 -6.19 6.26 8.55
C TYR A 347 -5.52 7.52 9.09
N PHE A 348 -4.54 8.06 8.34
CA PHE A 348 -3.89 9.29 8.76
C PHE A 348 -4.84 10.48 8.60
N GLU A 349 -4.79 11.41 9.57
CA GLU A 349 -5.62 12.61 9.56
C GLU A 349 -5.43 13.39 8.24
N PRO A 350 -6.47 13.52 7.39
CA PRO A 350 -6.33 14.10 6.05
C PRO A 350 -5.89 15.58 6.04
N SER A 351 -6.15 16.30 7.12
CA SER A 351 -5.78 17.71 7.30
C SER A 351 -4.33 17.91 7.76
N SER A 352 -3.60 16.82 8.06
CA SER A 352 -2.22 16.90 8.54
C SER A 352 -1.26 17.35 7.45
N THR A 353 -0.44 18.37 7.77
CA THR A 353 0.72 18.74 6.95
C THR A 353 1.83 17.70 7.09
N VAL A 354 2.83 17.75 6.22
CA VAL A 354 4.01 16.88 6.30
C VAL A 354 4.74 17.05 7.63
N PHE A 355 4.91 18.30 8.10
CA PHE A 355 5.46 18.58 9.42
C PHE A 355 4.66 17.90 10.53
N GLN A 356 3.34 18.09 10.54
CA GLN A 356 2.45 17.51 11.54
C GLN A 356 2.48 15.97 11.50
N ALA A 357 2.54 15.39 10.30
CA ALA A 357 2.62 13.96 10.13
C ALA A 357 3.90 13.39 10.76
N VAL A 358 5.06 14.00 10.50
CA VAL A 358 6.34 13.57 11.09
C VAL A 358 6.34 13.80 12.60
N ALA A 359 5.91 14.98 13.08
CA ALA A 359 5.86 15.34 14.48
C ALA A 359 4.94 14.41 15.32
N SER A 360 3.84 13.92 14.73
CA SER A 360 2.93 12.98 15.40
C SER A 360 3.62 11.68 15.83
N GLY A 361 4.77 11.35 15.23
CA GLY A 361 5.59 10.20 15.58
C GLY A 361 6.12 10.21 17.03
N PHE A 362 6.31 11.38 17.62
CA PHE A 362 6.66 11.50 19.06
C PHE A 362 5.58 10.96 19.99
N PHE A 363 4.33 10.94 19.52
CA PHE A 363 3.15 10.60 20.30
C PHE A 363 2.43 9.33 19.82
N ASP A 364 2.91 8.70 18.76
CA ASP A 364 2.30 7.52 18.11
C ASP A 364 0.84 7.70 17.70
N THR A 365 0.45 8.92 17.32
CA THR A 365 -0.91 9.27 16.89
C THR A 365 -0.99 9.39 15.36
N THR A 366 -2.16 9.23 14.77
CA THR A 366 -2.42 9.37 13.32
C THR A 366 -2.71 10.82 12.90
N GLY A 367 -2.31 11.76 13.70
CA GLY A 367 -2.38 13.21 13.53
C GLY A 367 -1.67 13.89 14.69
N LEU A 368 -1.34 15.18 14.58
CA LEU A 368 -0.69 15.93 15.63
C LEU A 368 -1.74 16.61 16.54
N PHE A 369 -1.98 16.04 17.72
CA PHE A 369 -2.93 16.53 18.73
C PHE A 369 -2.27 17.14 19.96
N LYS A 370 -0.93 17.22 19.97
CA LYS A 370 -0.15 17.78 21.05
C LYS A 370 0.83 18.82 20.52
N ILE A 371 1.15 19.80 21.32
CA ILE A 371 2.13 20.85 21.00
C ILE A 371 3.53 20.22 21.07
N VAL A 372 4.33 20.45 20.03
CA VAL A 372 5.76 20.09 20.01
C VAL A 372 6.57 21.25 20.58
N ASN A 373 7.60 20.92 21.36
CA ASN A 373 8.56 21.92 21.83
C ASN A 373 9.57 22.30 20.75
N THR A 374 10.40 23.31 21.01
CA THR A 374 11.41 23.81 20.05
C THR A 374 12.36 22.71 19.59
N GLN A 375 12.90 21.90 20.52
CA GLN A 375 13.81 20.80 20.21
C GLN A 375 13.16 19.77 19.28
N GLN A 376 11.93 19.38 19.58
CA GLN A 376 11.16 18.45 18.73
C GLN A 376 10.91 19.04 17.34
N SER A 377 10.59 20.33 17.26
CA SER A 377 10.41 21.04 15.99
C SER A 377 11.69 21.02 15.13
N ASP A 378 12.86 21.27 15.77
CA ASP A 378 14.15 21.22 15.08
C ASP A 378 14.49 19.81 14.60
N GLN A 379 14.22 18.78 15.39
CA GLN A 379 14.39 17.38 14.99
C GLN A 379 13.51 17.02 13.78
N VAL A 380 12.26 17.48 13.74
CA VAL A 380 11.37 17.29 12.58
C VAL A 380 11.99 17.93 11.33
N LYS A 381 12.44 19.20 11.44
CA LYS A 381 13.05 19.93 10.30
C LYS A 381 14.32 19.25 9.79
N GLN A 382 15.17 18.74 10.69
CA GLN A 382 16.35 17.95 10.31
C GLN A 382 15.96 16.70 9.50
N LEU A 383 14.93 15.96 9.93
CA LEU A 383 14.45 14.81 9.16
C LEU A 383 13.84 15.21 7.81
N LEU A 384 13.05 16.28 7.77
CA LEU A 384 12.53 16.79 6.51
C LEU A 384 13.64 17.13 5.51
N GLN A 385 14.76 17.67 6.01
CA GLN A 385 15.94 17.96 5.18
C GLN A 385 16.59 16.68 4.66
N VAL A 386 16.79 15.67 5.52
CA VAL A 386 17.38 14.37 5.14
C VAL A 386 16.54 13.67 4.07
N PHE A 387 15.21 13.72 4.20
CA PHE A 387 14.28 13.06 3.28
C PHE A 387 13.89 13.93 2.07
N ASP A 388 14.50 15.11 1.88
CA ASP A 388 14.19 16.04 0.78
C ASP A 388 12.70 16.44 0.74
N LEU A 389 12.17 16.75 1.94
CA LEU A 389 10.78 17.13 2.18
C LEU A 389 10.63 18.55 2.75
N SER A 390 11.72 19.32 2.85
CA SER A 390 11.68 20.66 3.46
C SER A 390 10.78 21.62 2.71
N ALA A 391 10.72 21.53 1.38
CA ALA A 391 9.85 22.36 0.56
C ALA A 391 8.36 22.07 0.76
N GLU A 392 8.03 20.87 1.22
CA GLU A 392 6.66 20.39 1.44
C GLU A 392 6.21 20.44 2.90
N GLU A 393 6.99 21.04 3.80
CA GLU A 393 6.73 21.10 5.25
C GLU A 393 5.27 21.46 5.58
N HIS A 394 4.71 22.44 4.88
CA HIS A 394 3.33 22.93 5.09
C HIS A 394 2.31 22.37 4.10
N THR A 395 2.71 21.44 3.23
CA THR A 395 1.80 20.77 2.29
C THR A 395 1.07 19.64 3.02
N LEU A 396 -0.19 19.41 2.68
CA LEU A 396 -0.94 18.29 3.23
C LEU A 396 -0.29 16.97 2.79
N LEU A 397 -0.15 16.01 3.71
CA LEU A 397 0.43 14.70 3.42
C LEU A 397 -0.27 14.03 2.23
N THR A 398 -1.59 14.11 2.18
CA THR A 398 -2.43 13.53 1.12
C THR A 398 -2.22 14.14 -0.27
N GLN A 399 -1.62 15.33 -0.35
CA GLN A 399 -1.33 16.02 -1.62
C GLN A 399 0.04 15.65 -2.20
N LEU A 400 0.89 14.98 -1.43
CA LEU A 400 2.19 14.53 -1.91
C LEU A 400 2.06 13.33 -2.86
N PRO A 401 3.01 13.15 -3.81
CA PRO A 401 3.21 11.89 -4.48
C PRO A 401 3.45 10.75 -3.47
N ILE A 402 2.99 9.54 -3.81
CA ILE A 402 3.02 8.39 -2.89
C ILE A 402 4.42 8.11 -2.32
N GLY A 403 5.46 8.26 -3.14
CA GLY A 403 6.85 8.09 -2.68
C GLY A 403 7.23 9.07 -1.57
N LYS A 404 6.89 10.34 -1.71
CA LYS A 404 7.13 11.36 -0.67
C LYS A 404 6.27 11.11 0.57
N GLN A 405 5.03 10.64 0.41
CA GLN A 405 4.21 10.22 1.57
C GLN A 405 4.87 9.10 2.36
N ARG A 406 5.43 8.07 1.67
CA ARG A 406 6.14 6.96 2.32
C ARG A 406 7.40 7.42 3.06
N LEU A 407 8.16 8.34 2.47
CA LEU A 407 9.32 8.94 3.14
C LEU A 407 8.91 9.76 4.37
N ALA A 408 7.84 10.52 4.31
CA ALA A 408 7.31 11.24 5.48
C ALA A 408 6.86 10.27 6.60
N LEU A 409 6.23 9.15 6.25
CA LEU A 409 5.86 8.12 7.24
C LEU A 409 7.09 7.39 7.80
N LEU A 410 8.17 7.21 7.02
CA LEU A 410 9.43 6.69 7.53
C LEU A 410 10.06 7.68 8.52
N ALA A 411 10.12 8.98 8.16
CA ALA A 411 10.57 10.04 9.07
C ALA A 411 9.75 10.03 10.37
N ARG A 412 8.42 9.90 10.28
CA ARG A 412 7.53 9.75 11.44
C ARG A 412 7.88 8.53 12.30
N ALA A 413 8.16 7.39 11.70
CA ALA A 413 8.44 6.16 12.43
C ALA A 413 9.75 6.23 13.22
N ILE A 414 10.74 7.00 12.73
CA ILE A 414 12.07 7.11 13.33
C ILE A 414 12.27 8.32 14.22
N ILE A 415 11.38 9.35 14.19
CA ILE A 415 11.59 10.64 14.89
C ILE A 415 11.85 10.48 16.39
N LYS A 416 11.25 9.48 17.02
CA LYS A 416 11.43 9.15 18.45
C LYS A 416 12.63 8.25 18.74
N ASN A 417 13.45 7.97 17.74
CA ASN A 417 14.63 7.10 17.80
C ASN A 417 14.36 5.70 18.39
N PRO A 418 13.42 4.91 17.83
CA PRO A 418 13.04 3.63 18.39
C PRO A 418 14.13 2.56 18.16
N PRO A 419 14.38 1.63 19.11
CA PRO A 419 15.32 0.52 18.96
C PRO A 419 14.82 -0.56 17.98
N LEU A 420 13.50 -0.67 17.76
CA LEU A 420 12.90 -1.61 16.84
C LEU A 420 12.11 -0.87 15.76
N LEU A 421 12.42 -1.15 14.50
CA LEU A 421 11.68 -0.68 13.34
C LEU A 421 10.87 -1.85 12.75
N ILE A 422 9.56 -1.67 12.59
CA ILE A 422 8.67 -2.64 11.94
C ILE A 422 8.08 -1.97 10.70
N LEU A 423 8.44 -2.45 9.52
CA LEU A 423 8.03 -1.90 8.23
C LEU A 423 7.19 -2.93 7.49
N ASP A 424 5.86 -2.78 7.51
CA ASP A 424 4.93 -3.67 6.84
C ASP A 424 4.66 -3.18 5.42
N GLU A 425 5.15 -3.90 4.42
CA GLU A 425 5.06 -3.59 2.98
C GLU A 425 5.33 -2.10 2.65
N PRO A 426 6.42 -1.51 3.13
CA PRO A 426 6.61 -0.05 3.10
C PRO A 426 6.78 0.49 1.68
N CYS A 427 7.29 -0.32 0.75
CA CYS A 427 7.50 0.04 -0.65
C CYS A 427 6.28 -0.24 -1.55
N GLN A 428 5.16 -0.65 -0.98
CA GLN A 428 3.96 -0.93 -1.74
C GLN A 428 3.49 0.31 -2.51
N GLY A 429 3.39 0.17 -3.84
CA GLY A 429 2.96 1.27 -4.73
C GLY A 429 4.05 2.25 -5.14
N LEU A 430 5.30 2.01 -4.76
CA LEU A 430 6.47 2.73 -5.24
C LEU A 430 6.95 2.17 -6.58
N ASP A 431 7.52 3.04 -7.42
CA ASP A 431 8.27 2.59 -8.58
C ASP A 431 9.65 2.04 -8.15
N GLN A 432 10.41 1.47 -9.12
CA GLN A 432 11.70 0.85 -8.81
C GLN A 432 12.73 1.86 -8.24
N GLN A 433 12.75 3.08 -8.76
CA GLN A 433 13.68 4.12 -8.29
C GLN A 433 13.34 4.56 -6.87
N GLN A 434 12.06 4.74 -6.59
CA GLN A 434 11.57 5.08 -5.25
C GLN A 434 11.81 3.96 -4.24
N THR A 435 11.61 2.71 -4.65
CA THR A 435 11.89 1.54 -3.81
C THR A 435 13.36 1.48 -3.44
N ARG A 436 14.26 1.69 -4.41
CA ARG A 436 15.71 1.76 -4.14
C ARG A 436 16.06 2.87 -3.17
N LEU A 437 15.55 4.08 -3.40
CA LEU A 437 15.79 5.23 -2.53
C LEU A 437 15.28 4.98 -1.10
N PHE A 438 14.08 4.43 -0.97
CA PHE A 438 13.50 4.08 0.32
C PHE A 438 14.36 3.06 1.07
N ASN A 439 14.80 1.99 0.39
CA ASN A 439 15.64 0.96 0.99
C ASN A 439 17.03 1.50 1.37
N GLN A 440 17.63 2.39 0.58
CA GLN A 440 18.88 3.07 0.95
C GLN A 440 18.72 3.91 2.23
N PHE A 441 17.59 4.61 2.41
CA PHE A 441 17.29 5.28 3.67
C PHE A 441 17.15 4.31 4.83
N VAL A 442 16.46 3.18 4.63
CA VAL A 442 16.32 2.15 5.66
C VAL A 442 17.69 1.59 6.05
N ASP A 443 18.54 1.28 5.08
CA ASP A 443 19.91 0.78 5.32
C ASP A 443 20.74 1.79 6.10
N ALA A 444 20.70 3.07 5.72
CA ALA A 444 21.44 4.13 6.40
C ALA A 444 20.96 4.32 7.86
N ILE A 445 19.66 4.25 8.12
CA ILE A 445 19.06 4.39 9.46
C ILE A 445 19.34 3.15 10.32
N CYS A 446 19.43 1.97 9.70
CA CYS A 446 19.64 0.69 10.37
C CYS A 446 21.12 0.25 10.39
N SER A 447 22.06 1.12 10.03
CA SER A 447 23.51 0.83 10.04
C SER A 447 24.05 0.45 11.40
N ASP A 448 23.48 1.04 12.47
CA ASP A 448 23.87 0.80 13.86
C ASP A 448 23.13 -0.39 14.48
N ASN A 449 23.02 -0.42 15.80
CA ASN A 449 22.33 -1.46 16.59
C ASN A 449 20.80 -1.43 16.45
N ARG A 450 20.23 -0.63 15.56
CA ARG A 450 18.78 -0.60 15.33
C ARG A 450 18.31 -1.91 14.72
N THR A 451 17.30 -2.50 15.34
CA THR A 451 16.70 -3.75 14.87
C THR A 451 15.61 -3.47 13.84
N LEU A 452 15.54 -4.31 12.82
CA LEU A 452 14.57 -4.18 11.73
C LEU A 452 13.76 -5.46 11.56
N ILE A 453 12.43 -5.32 11.48
CA ILE A 453 11.52 -6.34 10.94
C ILE A 453 10.88 -5.73 9.68
N TYR A 454 11.23 -6.26 8.53
CA TYR A 454 10.73 -5.81 7.23
C TYR A 454 9.77 -6.87 6.68
N VAL A 455 8.55 -6.49 6.35
CA VAL A 455 7.60 -7.37 5.67
C VAL A 455 7.60 -7.06 4.19
N GLY A 456 7.82 -8.07 3.38
CA GLY A 456 7.86 -7.92 1.94
C GLY A 456 7.89 -9.26 1.24
N HIS A 457 7.92 -9.22 -0.09
CA HIS A 457 8.12 -10.39 -0.93
C HIS A 457 9.58 -10.43 -1.37
N PHE A 458 10.19 -11.62 -1.36
CA PHE A 458 11.61 -11.81 -1.73
C PHE A 458 11.92 -11.36 -3.16
N GLU A 459 10.92 -11.43 -4.06
CA GLU A 459 11.02 -10.97 -5.45
C GLU A 459 11.15 -9.44 -5.58
N ASN A 460 10.86 -8.69 -4.51
CA ASN A 460 11.03 -7.25 -4.46
C ASN A 460 12.45 -6.92 -3.98
N ARG A 461 13.03 -5.84 -4.49
CA ARG A 461 14.31 -5.34 -3.97
C ARG A 461 14.16 -5.00 -2.49
N LEU A 462 14.99 -5.65 -1.67
CA LEU A 462 15.02 -5.49 -0.22
C LEU A 462 16.13 -4.53 0.20
N PRO A 463 16.09 -3.96 1.42
CA PRO A 463 17.25 -3.32 2.02
C PRO A 463 18.44 -4.30 2.07
N ALA A 464 19.64 -3.81 1.76
CA ALA A 464 20.85 -4.63 1.74
C ALA A 464 21.26 -5.15 3.13
N SER A 465 20.82 -4.45 4.19
CA SER A 465 21.07 -4.82 5.57
C SER A 465 20.32 -6.05 6.05
N ILE A 466 19.28 -6.51 5.33
CA ILE A 466 18.50 -7.70 5.73
C ILE A 466 19.39 -8.94 5.62
N SER A 467 19.48 -9.68 6.73
CA SER A 467 20.35 -10.86 6.83
C SER A 467 19.64 -12.11 7.31
N LYS A 468 18.41 -11.99 7.80
CA LYS A 468 17.63 -13.10 8.35
C LYS A 468 16.23 -13.13 7.78
N ARG A 469 15.64 -14.31 7.75
CA ARG A 469 14.31 -14.55 7.18
C ARG A 469 13.47 -15.43 8.06
N ILE A 470 12.18 -15.09 8.21
CA ILE A 470 11.13 -15.96 8.70
C ILE A 470 10.02 -16.03 7.67
N SER A 471 9.65 -17.25 7.27
CA SER A 471 8.59 -17.52 6.29
C SER A 471 7.37 -18.09 6.99
N LEU A 472 6.21 -17.47 6.77
CA LEU A 472 4.92 -17.96 7.28
C LEU A 472 4.11 -18.59 6.14
N HIS A 473 3.56 -19.79 6.41
CA HIS A 473 2.60 -20.44 5.53
C HIS A 473 1.44 -21.01 6.35
N GLN A 474 0.21 -20.59 6.03
CA GLN A 474 -1.01 -21.02 6.74
C GLN A 474 -0.92 -20.93 8.28
N GLY A 475 -0.34 -19.83 8.76
CA GLY A 475 -0.21 -19.58 10.20
C GLY A 475 0.91 -20.31 10.91
N VAL A 476 1.77 -20.99 10.21
CA VAL A 476 2.93 -21.71 10.77
C VAL A 476 4.23 -21.12 10.24
N ALA A 477 5.27 -21.02 11.07
CA ALA A 477 6.61 -20.68 10.61
C ALA A 477 7.25 -21.89 9.93
N THR A 478 7.45 -21.80 8.61
CA THR A 478 7.98 -22.93 7.81
C THR A 478 9.48 -22.85 7.61
N GLN A 479 10.06 -21.67 7.76
CA GLN A 479 11.49 -21.44 7.54
C GLN A 479 11.96 -20.28 8.42
N ILE A 480 13.07 -20.49 9.15
CA ILE A 480 13.78 -19.46 9.92
C ILE A 480 15.26 -19.67 9.64
N ASP A 481 15.87 -18.79 8.85
CA ASP A 481 17.24 -18.95 8.38
C ASP A 481 17.98 -17.62 8.20
N VAL A 482 19.27 -17.72 7.89
CA VAL A 482 20.12 -16.61 7.47
C VAL A 482 20.09 -16.53 5.94
N ILE A 483 19.83 -15.34 5.42
CA ILE A 483 19.86 -15.09 3.97
C ILE A 483 21.31 -14.95 3.54
N LEU A 484 21.75 -15.72 2.54
CA LEU A 484 23.08 -15.59 1.96
C LEU A 484 23.10 -14.37 1.03
N GLU A 485 24.22 -13.64 1.02
CA GLU A 485 24.38 -12.42 0.21
C GLU A 485 24.11 -12.62 -1.29
N GLN A 486 24.29 -13.85 -1.80
CA GLN A 486 23.98 -14.20 -3.18
C GLN A 486 22.48 -14.19 -3.51
N GLU A 487 21.60 -14.37 -2.53
CA GLU A 487 20.14 -14.38 -2.72
C GLU A 487 19.53 -12.97 -2.79
N ILE A 488 20.22 -11.94 -2.31
CA ILE A 488 19.73 -10.54 -2.27
C ILE A 488 19.94 -9.84 -3.63
N ASN A 489 20.90 -10.31 -4.43
CA ASN A 489 21.34 -9.66 -5.68
C ASN A 489 20.80 -10.31 -6.97
N THR A 490 19.99 -11.36 -6.87
CA THR A 490 19.27 -12.00 -7.98
C THR A 490 17.85 -11.48 -8.07
#